data_d93df9a5b2279fbfae2e1b249bd7fea7
#
_entry.id   d93df9a5b2279fbfae2e1b249bd7fea7
#
_cell.length_a   1.000
_cell.length_b   1.000
_cell.length_c   1.000
_cell.angle_alpha   90.00
_cell.angle_beta   90.00
_cell.angle_gamma   90.00
#
_symmetry.space_group_name_H-M   'P 1'
#
loop_
_entity.id
_entity.type
_entity.pdbx_description
1 polymer ?
#
loop_
_entity_poly.entity_id
_entity_poly.type
_entity_poly.pdbx_seq_one_letter_code
_entity_poly.pdbx_strand_id
1 'polypeptide(L)' 'SLEARLDPAQFARVHRSHLVNIDAVAEIRPWFHGDYKIALHDGTEIAWSRRYAAKRPDLLS' A
#
# COMPACT_ATOMS: atom_id res chain seq x y z
N SER A 1 9.27 -0.84 19.14
CA SER A 1 9.52 -1.68 17.96
C SER A 1 9.91 -0.81 16.76
N LEU A 2 10.50 -1.43 15.78
CA LEU A 2 10.85 -0.73 14.55
C LEU A 2 9.62 -0.12 13.89
N GLU A 3 8.51 -0.83 13.93
CA GLU A 3 7.28 -0.36 13.33
C GLU A 3 6.80 0.95 13.94
N ALA A 4 7.02 1.12 15.23
CA ALA A 4 6.61 2.34 15.92
C ALA A 4 7.42 3.55 15.47
N ARG A 5 8.57 3.33 14.85
CA ARG A 5 9.42 4.41 14.33
C ARG A 5 9.15 4.74 12.87
N LEU A 6 8.34 3.94 12.18
CA LEU A 6 8.06 4.16 10.78
C LEU A 6 7.08 5.33 10.63
N ASP A 7 7.44 6.22 9.74
CA ASP A 7 6.60 7.36 9.43
C ASP A 7 5.41 6.88 8.60
N PRO A 8 4.16 7.05 9.08
CA PRO A 8 3.01 6.62 8.31
C PRO A 8 2.88 7.33 6.98
N ALA A 9 3.54 8.48 6.80
CA ALA A 9 3.55 9.17 5.52
C ALA A 9 4.43 8.47 4.50
N GLN A 10 5.31 7.56 4.93
CA GLN A 10 6.24 6.85 4.05
C GLN A 10 5.89 5.39 3.86
N PHE A 11 5.01 4.85 4.66
CA PHE A 11 4.67 3.44 4.61
C PHE A 11 3.17 3.24 4.59
N ALA A 12 2.72 2.26 3.83
CA ALA A 12 1.33 1.87 3.78
C ALA A 12 1.22 0.40 4.17
N ARG A 13 0.25 0.09 5.03
CA ARG A 13 0.02 -1.29 5.42
C ARG A 13 -0.81 -1.98 4.35
N VAL A 14 -0.24 -3.02 3.78
CA VAL A 14 -0.91 -3.83 2.75
C VAL A 14 -1.44 -5.14 3.32
N HIS A 15 -0.91 -5.54 4.47
CA HIS A 15 -1.30 -6.75 5.17
C HIS A 15 -0.95 -6.56 6.63
N ARG A 16 -1.56 -7.36 7.51
CA ARG A 16 -1.30 -7.23 8.96
C ARG A 16 0.17 -7.42 9.31
N SER A 17 0.92 -8.08 8.45
CA SER A 17 2.35 -8.34 8.69
C SER A 17 3.25 -7.71 7.64
N HIS A 18 2.71 -6.89 6.72
CA HIS A 18 3.50 -6.31 5.64
C HIS A 18 3.25 -4.83 5.50
N LEU A 19 4.34 -4.09 5.33
CA LEU A 19 4.31 -2.66 5.02
C LEU A 19 5.03 -2.44 3.70
N VAL A 20 4.58 -1.44 2.95
CA VAL A 20 5.20 -1.07 1.67
C VAL A 20 5.66 0.38 1.78
N ASN A 21 6.89 0.62 1.34
CA ASN A 21 7.42 1.98 1.27
C ASN A 21 6.74 2.71 0.11
N ILE A 22 6.09 3.82 0.42
CA ILE A 22 5.34 4.60 -0.57
C ILE A 22 6.26 5.12 -1.67
N ASP A 23 7.51 5.43 -1.34
CA ASP A 23 8.48 5.89 -2.34
C ASP A 23 8.81 4.82 -3.38
N ALA A 24 8.58 3.55 -3.06
CA ALA A 24 8.81 2.46 -3.99
C ALA A 24 7.61 2.22 -4.90
N VAL A 25 6.47 2.85 -4.62
CA VAL A 25 5.25 2.63 -5.39
C VAL A 25 5.28 3.44 -6.67
N ALA A 26 5.12 2.76 -7.81
CA ALA A 26 5.03 3.42 -9.10
C ALA A 26 3.58 3.84 -9.39
N GLU A 27 2.63 2.96 -9.10
CA GLU A 27 1.22 3.30 -9.27
C GLU A 27 0.34 2.38 -8.45
N ILE A 28 -0.91 2.80 -8.23
CA ILE A 28 -1.93 2.01 -7.55
C ILE A 28 -3.10 1.92 -8.50
N ARG A 29 -3.51 0.69 -8.83
CA ARG A 29 -4.59 0.42 -9.79
C ARG A 29 -5.78 -0.21 -9.10
N PRO A 30 -7.01 0.13 -9.53
CA PRO A 30 -8.17 -0.60 -9.05
C PRO A 30 -8.11 -2.05 -9.54
N TRP A 31 -8.58 -2.95 -8.70
CA TRP A 31 -8.61 -4.38 -9.00
C TRP A 31 -10.02 -4.90 -8.77
N PHE A 32 -10.18 -6.21 -8.82
CA PHE A 32 -11.51 -6.81 -8.68
C PHE A 32 -12.07 -6.62 -7.27
N HIS A 33 -13.39 -6.57 -7.15
CA HIS A 33 -14.12 -6.54 -5.88
C HIS A 33 -13.77 -5.37 -4.96
N GLY A 34 -13.32 -4.26 -5.56
CA GLY A 34 -12.97 -3.07 -4.77
C GLY A 34 -11.58 -3.11 -4.18
N ASP A 35 -10.82 -4.16 -4.47
CA ASP A 35 -9.43 -4.23 -4.04
C ASP A 35 -8.56 -3.38 -4.97
N TYR A 36 -7.28 -3.31 -4.65
CA TYR A 36 -6.30 -2.54 -5.42
C TYR A 36 -5.06 -3.36 -5.67
N LYS A 37 -4.29 -2.93 -6.64
CA LYS A 37 -2.99 -3.54 -6.92
C LYS A 37 -1.94 -2.46 -6.92
N ILE A 38 -0.90 -2.66 -6.13
CA ILE A 38 0.20 -1.73 -6.01
C ILE A 38 1.33 -2.22 -6.90
N ALA A 39 1.73 -1.40 -7.87
CA ALA A 39 2.87 -1.70 -8.72
C ALA A 39 4.07 -0.91 -8.22
N LEU A 40 5.16 -1.61 -7.96
CA LEU A 40 6.39 -0.99 -7.50
C LEU A 40 7.30 -0.67 -8.70
N HIS A 41 8.25 0.23 -8.47
CA HIS A 41 9.17 0.65 -9.54
C HIS A 41 10.03 -0.50 -10.06
N ASP A 42 10.26 -1.53 -9.25
CA ASP A 42 11.06 -2.68 -9.67
C ASP A 42 10.26 -3.72 -10.45
N GLY A 43 8.97 -3.47 -10.68
CA GLY A 43 8.10 -4.39 -11.39
C GLY A 43 7.29 -5.32 -10.51
N THR A 44 7.52 -5.29 -9.21
CA THR A 44 6.75 -6.10 -8.27
C THR A 44 5.31 -5.59 -8.16
N GLU A 45 4.36 -6.52 -8.12
CA GLU A 45 2.95 -6.17 -7.89
C GLU A 45 2.47 -6.79 -6.59
N ILE A 46 1.73 -5.99 -5.82
CA ILE A 46 1.25 -6.40 -4.49
C ILE A 46 -0.26 -6.18 -4.44
N ALA A 47 -0.99 -7.22 -4.03
CA ALA A 47 -2.43 -7.08 -3.82
C ALA A 47 -2.68 -6.28 -2.55
N TRP A 48 -3.57 -5.28 -2.65
CA TRP A 48 -3.91 -4.40 -1.53
C TRP A 48 -5.42 -4.46 -1.35
N SER A 49 -5.85 -5.14 -0.29
CA SER A 49 -7.28 -5.33 -0.08
C SER A 49 -7.96 -4.00 0.24
N ARG A 50 -9.24 -3.90 -0.14
CA ARG A 50 -10.01 -2.69 0.11
C ARG A 50 -10.06 -2.33 1.60
N ARG A 51 -9.99 -3.33 2.47
CA ARG A 51 -10.00 -3.11 3.92
C ARG A 51 -8.83 -2.26 4.36
N TYR A 52 -7.63 -2.59 3.88
CA TYR A 52 -6.45 -1.80 4.21
C TYR A 52 -6.37 -0.52 3.40
N ALA A 53 -6.81 -0.56 2.16
CA ALA A 53 -6.80 0.62 1.30
C ALA A 53 -7.73 1.71 1.82
N ALA A 54 -8.85 1.34 2.42
CA ALA A 54 -9.81 2.29 2.98
C ALA A 54 -9.22 3.11 4.12
N LYS A 55 -8.16 2.63 4.74
CA LYS A 55 -7.48 3.37 5.81
C LYS A 55 -6.52 4.42 5.28
N ARG A 56 -6.27 4.42 3.98
CA ARG A 56 -5.36 5.36 3.35
C ARG A 56 -6.00 6.00 2.12
N PRO A 57 -7.10 6.76 2.31
CA PRO A 57 -7.75 7.41 1.18
C PRO A 57 -6.85 8.43 0.49
N ASP A 58 -5.84 8.93 1.20
CA ASP A 58 -4.88 9.86 0.65
C ASP A 58 -4.08 9.26 -0.50
N LEU A 59 -3.90 7.94 -0.50
CA LEU A 59 -3.16 7.25 -1.54
C LEU A 59 -4.03 6.91 -2.76
N LEU A 60 -5.34 7.02 -2.62
CA LEU A 60 -6.28 6.61 -3.67
C LEU A 60 -6.83 7.78 -4.48
N SER A 61 -6.54 8.99 -4.07
CA SER A 61 -7.05 10.18 -4.77
C SER A 61 -6.01 10.84 -5.65
#